data_95fed88841283c8f61e149d8ecdabe47
#
_entry.id   95fed88841283c8f61e149d8ecdabe47
#
_cell.length_a   1.000
_cell.length_b   1.000
_cell.length_c   1.000
_cell.angle_alpha   90.00
_cell.angle_beta   90.00
_cell.angle_gamma   90.00
#
_symmetry.space_group_name_H-M   'P 1'
#
loop_
_entity.id
_entity.type
_entity.pdbx_description
1 polymer ?
#
loop_
_entity_poly.entity_id
_entity_poly.type
_entity_poly.pdbx_seq_one_letter_code
_entity_poly.pdbx_strand_id
1 'polypeptide(L)'
;AETRTAIDNLEAIADVEGVDGVFIGPADLSASMGHRGNPGHPEVQAAIAGAMKTIIASGKAAGTLTSDPALAQRYLDLGCTFVAVGVDVLLFVNAARRLRGQFAGAGAAPAASGPSAAY
;
A
#
# COMPACT_ATOMS: atom_id res chain seq x y z
N ALA A 1 -5.71 -4.18 -8.91
CA ALA A 1 -4.60 -4.84 -9.64
C ALA A 1 -3.52 -5.25 -8.64
N GLU A 2 -3.25 -6.56 -8.52
CA GLU A 2 -2.45 -7.13 -7.42
C GLU A 2 -1.40 -8.12 -7.92
N THR A 3 -1.30 -8.31 -9.21
CA THR A 3 -0.35 -9.24 -9.80
C THR A 3 0.44 -8.59 -10.93
N ARG A 4 1.63 -9.14 -11.22
CA ARG A 4 2.42 -8.70 -12.38
C ARG A 4 1.57 -8.76 -13.66
N THR A 5 0.85 -9.85 -13.88
CA THR A 5 -0.06 -9.99 -15.04
C THR A 5 -1.12 -8.90 -15.10
N ALA A 6 -1.69 -8.50 -13.95
CA ALA A 6 -2.67 -7.39 -13.93
C ALA A 6 -2.00 -6.04 -14.26
N ILE A 7 -0.77 -5.82 -13.82
CA ILE A 7 -0.01 -4.61 -14.17
C ILE A 7 0.32 -4.59 -15.67
N ASP A 8 0.71 -5.73 -16.23
CA ASP A 8 1.03 -5.85 -17.67
C ASP A 8 -0.19 -5.62 -18.57
N ASN A 9 -1.41 -5.91 -18.06
CA ASN A 9 -2.68 -5.71 -18.78
C ASN A 9 -3.47 -4.47 -18.33
N LEU A 10 -2.83 -3.55 -17.63
CA LEU A 10 -3.52 -2.48 -16.90
C LEU A 10 -4.29 -1.53 -17.82
N GLU A 11 -3.77 -1.21 -19.00
CA GLU A 11 -4.46 -0.38 -19.99
C GLU A 11 -5.77 -1.04 -20.43
N ALA A 12 -5.72 -2.32 -20.78
CA ALA A 12 -6.91 -3.06 -21.19
C ALA A 12 -7.93 -3.17 -20.03
N ILE A 13 -7.47 -3.29 -18.78
CA ILE A 13 -8.36 -3.29 -17.61
C ILE A 13 -9.02 -1.92 -17.43
N ALA A 14 -8.26 -0.84 -17.56
CA ALA A 14 -8.78 0.51 -17.39
C ALA A 14 -9.75 0.91 -18.52
N ASP A 15 -9.59 0.37 -19.72
CA ASP A 15 -10.44 0.66 -20.89
C ASP A 15 -11.81 -0.05 -20.84
N VAL A 16 -12.01 -0.99 -19.91
CA VAL A 16 -13.30 -1.68 -19.78
C VAL A 16 -14.39 -0.68 -19.44
N GLU A 17 -15.51 -0.72 -20.18
CA GLU A 17 -16.69 0.09 -19.89
C GLU A 17 -17.22 -0.23 -18.47
N GLY A 18 -17.53 0.82 -17.69
CA GLY A 18 -17.99 0.68 -16.32
C GLY A 18 -16.88 0.59 -15.26
N VAL A 19 -15.60 0.60 -15.66
CA VAL A 19 -14.47 0.78 -14.74
C VAL A 19 -14.26 2.28 -14.53
N ASP A 20 -14.46 2.75 -13.29
CA ASP A 20 -14.27 4.16 -12.89
C ASP A 20 -12.88 4.43 -12.32
N GLY A 21 -12.22 3.40 -11.82
CA GLY A 21 -10.89 3.48 -11.25
C GLY A 21 -10.27 2.11 -11.00
N VAL A 22 -8.96 2.10 -10.77
CA VAL A 22 -8.22 0.88 -10.46
C VAL A 22 -7.44 1.05 -9.17
N PHE A 23 -7.63 0.10 -8.25
CA PHE A 23 -6.91 0.05 -6.98
C PHE A 23 -5.74 -0.95 -7.08
N ILE A 24 -4.56 -0.53 -6.66
CA ILE A 24 -3.36 -1.36 -6.63
C ILE A 24 -3.18 -1.90 -5.21
N GLY A 25 -3.05 -3.23 -5.06
CA GLY A 25 -2.77 -3.90 -3.80
C GLY A 25 -1.25 -4.14 -3.62
N PRO A 26 -0.52 -3.32 -2.84
CA PRO A 26 0.94 -3.41 -2.77
C PRO A 26 1.46 -4.71 -2.17
N ALA A 27 0.75 -5.28 -1.19
CA ALA A 27 1.15 -6.51 -0.51
C ALA A 27 1.15 -7.71 -1.47
N ASP A 28 0.03 -7.91 -2.18
CA ASP A 28 -0.13 -9.02 -3.11
C ASP A 28 0.70 -8.82 -4.38
N LEU A 29 0.82 -7.58 -4.85
CA LEU A 29 1.72 -7.26 -5.95
C LEU A 29 3.17 -7.60 -5.59
N SER A 30 3.63 -7.24 -4.37
CA SER A 30 4.97 -7.58 -3.91
C SER A 30 5.21 -9.09 -3.89
N ALA A 31 4.23 -9.86 -3.44
CA ALA A 31 4.29 -11.32 -3.45
C ALA A 31 4.33 -11.87 -4.88
N SER A 32 3.51 -11.35 -5.77
CA SER A 32 3.48 -11.73 -7.20
C SER A 32 4.79 -11.41 -7.92
N MET A 33 5.51 -10.38 -7.48
CA MET A 33 6.81 -9.98 -8.01
C MET A 33 8.00 -10.72 -7.37
N GLY A 34 7.75 -11.64 -6.42
CA GLY A 34 8.79 -12.39 -5.71
C GLY A 34 9.36 -11.68 -4.48
N HIS A 35 8.78 -10.54 -4.09
CA HIS A 35 9.20 -9.73 -2.93
C HIS A 35 8.19 -9.83 -1.78
N ARG A 36 7.69 -11.02 -1.51
CA ARG A 36 6.65 -11.26 -0.49
C ARG A 36 7.00 -10.62 0.86
N GLY A 37 6.05 -9.84 1.39
CA GLY A 37 6.21 -9.13 2.67
C GLY A 37 7.09 -7.88 2.59
N ASN A 38 7.51 -7.47 1.39
CA ASN A 38 8.32 -6.27 1.18
C ASN A 38 7.72 -5.38 0.08
N PRO A 39 6.55 -4.79 0.28
CA PRO A 39 5.95 -3.86 -0.69
C PRO A 39 6.79 -2.59 -0.90
N GLY A 40 7.69 -2.27 0.04
CA GLY A 40 8.65 -1.16 -0.09
C GLY A 40 9.84 -1.44 -1.00
N HIS A 41 9.97 -2.65 -1.55
CA HIS A 41 11.09 -2.97 -2.47
C HIS A 41 11.11 -2.01 -3.67
N PRO A 42 12.29 -1.51 -4.09
CA PRO A 42 12.38 -0.52 -5.19
C PRO A 42 11.67 -0.94 -6.48
N GLU A 43 11.77 -2.21 -6.88
CA GLU A 43 11.09 -2.73 -8.07
C GLU A 43 9.57 -2.70 -7.92
N VAL A 44 9.04 -3.04 -6.73
CA VAL A 44 7.61 -2.99 -6.45
C VAL A 44 7.12 -1.54 -6.48
N GLN A 45 7.87 -0.64 -5.84
CA GLN A 45 7.53 0.78 -5.84
C GLN A 45 7.59 1.41 -7.24
N ALA A 46 8.54 0.99 -8.07
CA ALA A 46 8.62 1.42 -9.47
C ALA A 46 7.41 0.90 -10.27
N ALA A 47 7.02 -0.36 -10.08
CA ALA A 47 5.83 -0.94 -10.72
C ALA A 47 4.54 -0.22 -10.30
N ILE A 48 4.38 0.07 -9.00
CA ILE A 48 3.22 0.82 -8.48
C ILE A 48 3.17 2.22 -9.10
N ALA A 49 4.28 2.96 -9.10
CA ALA A 49 4.33 4.31 -9.67
C ALA A 49 4.06 4.31 -11.19
N GLY A 50 4.55 3.31 -11.90
CA GLY A 50 4.23 3.12 -13.33
C GLY A 50 2.75 2.84 -13.56
N ALA A 51 2.18 1.91 -12.80
CA ALA A 51 0.77 1.57 -12.87
C ALA A 51 -0.15 2.77 -12.57
N MET A 52 0.16 3.56 -11.56
CA MET A 52 -0.58 4.79 -11.24
C MET A 52 -0.61 5.76 -12.43
N LYS A 53 0.53 5.97 -13.07
CA LYS A 53 0.62 6.83 -14.26
C LYS A 53 -0.24 6.31 -15.41
N THR A 54 -0.24 5.01 -15.65
CA THR A 54 -1.06 4.37 -16.69
C THR A 54 -2.55 4.56 -16.40
N ILE A 55 -3.01 4.31 -15.17
CA ILE A 55 -4.41 4.50 -14.76
C ILE A 55 -4.84 5.96 -14.94
N ILE A 56 -4.03 6.90 -14.47
CA ILE A 56 -4.32 8.34 -14.58
C ILE A 56 -4.35 8.78 -16.05
N ALA A 57 -3.42 8.30 -16.87
CA ALA A 57 -3.38 8.60 -18.29
C ALA A 57 -4.62 8.08 -19.05
N SER A 58 -5.23 6.98 -18.60
CA SER A 58 -6.51 6.47 -19.10
C SER A 58 -7.72 7.29 -18.65
N GLY A 59 -7.53 8.37 -17.87
CA GLY A 59 -8.60 9.20 -17.33
C GLY A 59 -9.36 8.55 -16.17
N LYS A 60 -8.81 7.48 -15.57
CA LYS A 60 -9.43 6.73 -14.48
C LYS A 60 -8.83 7.11 -13.13
N ALA A 61 -9.60 6.90 -12.07
CA ALA A 61 -9.13 7.11 -10.70
C ALA A 61 -8.09 6.05 -10.30
N ALA A 62 -6.92 6.49 -9.84
CA ALA A 62 -5.91 5.61 -9.28
C ALA A 62 -6.02 5.55 -7.76
N GLY A 63 -5.97 4.35 -7.19
CA GLY A 63 -6.03 4.13 -5.75
C GLY A 63 -5.01 3.12 -5.26
N THR A 64 -4.67 3.21 -3.98
CA THR A 64 -3.80 2.27 -3.29
C THR A 64 -3.93 2.37 -1.76
N LEU A 65 -3.24 1.50 -1.04
CA LEU A 65 -3.17 1.51 0.42
C LEU A 65 -1.72 1.55 0.89
N THR A 66 -1.44 2.38 1.89
CA THR A 66 -0.19 2.32 2.67
C THR A 66 -0.41 2.87 4.07
N SER A 67 0.24 2.29 5.07
CA SER A 67 0.26 2.82 6.43
C SER A 67 1.45 3.76 6.70
N ASP A 68 2.32 3.96 5.71
CA ASP A 68 3.44 4.92 5.77
C ASP A 68 2.98 6.30 5.29
N PRO A 69 2.96 7.33 6.15
CA PRO A 69 2.48 8.66 5.79
C PRO A 69 3.30 9.33 4.67
N ALA A 70 4.63 9.10 4.63
CA ALA A 70 5.47 9.68 3.59
C ALA A 70 5.18 9.06 2.22
N LEU A 71 4.95 7.75 2.20
CA LEU A 71 4.58 7.04 0.99
C LEU A 71 3.16 7.42 0.54
N ALA A 72 2.22 7.59 1.49
CA ALA A 72 0.87 8.08 1.19
C ALA A 72 0.91 9.46 0.50
N GLN A 73 1.68 10.39 1.04
CA GLN A 73 1.85 11.71 0.44
C GLN A 73 2.43 11.62 -0.97
N ARG A 74 3.44 10.78 -1.16
CA ARG A 74 4.04 10.56 -2.48
C ARG A 74 3.02 10.03 -3.50
N TYR A 75 2.10 9.14 -3.09
CA TYR A 75 1.05 8.66 -3.98
C TYR A 75 0.03 9.75 -4.32
N LEU A 76 -0.33 10.59 -3.36
CA LEU A 76 -1.17 11.77 -3.61
C LEU A 76 -0.50 12.74 -4.59
N ASP A 77 0.80 13.00 -4.41
CA ASP A 77 1.58 13.86 -5.30
C ASP A 77 1.70 13.29 -6.73
N LEU A 78 1.63 11.97 -6.89
CA LEU A 78 1.54 11.30 -8.19
C LEU A 78 0.17 11.44 -8.86
N GLY A 79 -0.85 11.94 -8.15
CA GLY A 79 -2.19 12.15 -8.66
C GLY A 79 -3.20 11.06 -8.28
N CYS A 80 -2.87 10.18 -7.33
CA CYS A 80 -3.86 9.24 -6.79
C CYS A 80 -4.99 9.99 -6.11
N THR A 81 -6.22 9.58 -6.37
CA THR A 81 -7.43 10.18 -5.81
C THR A 81 -8.06 9.36 -4.69
N PHE A 82 -7.59 8.13 -4.49
CA PHE A 82 -8.05 7.23 -3.43
C PHE A 82 -6.86 6.54 -2.77
N VAL A 83 -6.37 7.11 -1.66
CA VAL A 83 -5.27 6.53 -0.87
C VAL A 83 -5.79 6.14 0.51
N ALA A 84 -5.87 4.83 0.78
CA ALA A 84 -6.14 4.31 2.11
C ALA A 84 -4.88 4.44 2.98
N VAL A 85 -4.96 5.17 4.09
CA VAL A 85 -3.81 5.52 4.93
C VAL A 85 -3.73 4.74 6.23
N GLY A 86 -4.62 3.78 6.42
CA GLY A 86 -4.64 2.96 7.62
C GLY A 86 -5.57 1.77 7.51
N VAL A 87 -5.33 0.81 8.40
CA VAL A 87 -6.16 -0.39 8.59
C VAL A 87 -6.60 -0.39 10.06
N ASP A 88 -7.88 -0.59 10.32
CA ASP A 88 -8.50 -0.53 11.63
C ASP A 88 -7.76 -1.37 12.69
N VAL A 89 -7.49 -2.63 12.38
CA VAL A 89 -6.76 -3.53 13.28
C VAL A 89 -5.35 -3.03 13.60
N LEU A 90 -4.63 -2.46 12.64
CA LEU A 90 -3.29 -1.91 12.87
C LEU A 90 -3.34 -0.63 13.71
N LEU A 91 -4.30 0.25 13.44
CA LEU A 91 -4.53 1.45 14.23
C LEU A 91 -4.84 1.09 15.68
N PHE A 92 -5.74 0.11 15.90
CA PHE A 92 -6.10 -0.37 17.23
C PHE A 92 -4.90 -0.98 17.97
N VAL A 93 -4.18 -1.93 17.33
CA VAL A 93 -3.02 -2.60 17.94
C VAL A 93 -1.92 -1.61 18.27
N ASN A 94 -1.63 -0.66 17.40
CA ASN A 94 -0.61 0.35 17.62
C ASN A 94 -1.01 1.33 18.74
N ALA A 95 -2.28 1.72 18.81
CA ALA A 95 -2.80 2.53 19.91
C ALA A 95 -2.69 1.80 21.26
N ALA A 96 -3.08 0.53 21.31
CA ALA A 96 -2.99 -0.30 22.52
C ALA A 96 -1.52 -0.50 22.97
N ARG A 97 -0.62 -0.76 22.01
CA ARG A 97 0.83 -0.89 22.31
C ARG A 97 1.41 0.41 22.86
N ARG A 98 1.05 1.55 22.28
CA ARG A 98 1.48 2.86 22.74
C ARG A 98 0.96 3.16 24.15
N LEU A 99 -0.32 2.89 24.40
CA LEU A 99 -0.92 3.07 25.72
C LEU A 99 -0.23 2.19 26.78
N ARG A 100 -0.05 0.89 26.49
CA ARG A 100 0.67 -0.03 27.36
C ARG A 100 2.09 0.47 27.67
N GLY A 101 2.80 1.01 26.67
CA GLY A 101 4.15 1.55 26.82
C GLY A 101 4.25 2.69 27.83
N GLN A 102 3.19 3.46 28.05
CA GLN A 102 3.15 4.55 29.02
C GLN A 102 3.13 4.03 30.48
N PHE A 103 2.70 2.79 30.69
CA PHE A 103 2.58 2.16 32.02
C PHE A 103 3.58 1.01 32.22
N ALA A 104 4.34 0.64 31.21
CA ALA A 104 5.42 -0.31 31.33
C ALA A 104 6.61 0.39 32.00
N GLY A 105 6.93 0.03 33.24
CA GLY A 105 8.11 0.56 33.96
C GLY A 105 9.41 0.31 33.18
N ALA A 106 10.47 1.02 33.48
CA ALA A 106 11.77 1.07 32.79
C ALA A 106 12.51 -0.28 32.62
N GLY A 107 11.91 -1.39 33.02
CA GLY A 107 12.44 -2.76 32.88
C GLY A 107 11.74 -3.65 31.84
N ALA A 108 10.71 -3.18 31.18
CA ALA A 108 10.09 -3.97 30.11
C ALA A 108 10.87 -3.75 28.81
N ALA A 109 11.61 -4.77 28.37
CA ALA A 109 12.23 -4.79 27.05
C ALA A 109 11.17 -4.42 25.99
N PRO A 110 11.52 -3.61 24.97
CA PRO A 110 10.60 -3.34 23.88
C PRO A 110 10.16 -4.68 23.30
N ALA A 111 8.85 -4.93 23.27
CA ALA A 111 8.32 -6.10 22.61
C ALA A 111 8.89 -6.09 21.19
N ALA A 112 9.54 -7.18 20.80
CA ALA A 112 10.10 -7.35 19.48
C ALA A 112 9.06 -6.85 18.45
N SER A 113 9.48 -5.96 17.58
CA SER A 113 8.69 -5.54 16.43
C SER A 113 8.31 -6.82 15.70
N GLY A 114 7.08 -7.26 15.87
CA GLY A 114 6.55 -8.35 15.08
C GLY A 114 6.70 -7.98 13.59
N PRO A 115 6.65 -8.96 12.69
CA PRO A 115 6.81 -8.68 11.28
C PRO A 115 5.90 -7.51 10.93
N SER A 116 6.48 -6.49 10.27
CA SER A 116 5.73 -5.37 9.72
C SER A 116 4.59 -6.00 8.89
N ALA A 117 3.36 -5.79 9.37
CA ALA A 117 2.22 -6.26 8.62
C ALA A 117 2.28 -5.51 7.29
N ALA A 118 2.60 -6.25 6.23
CA ALA A 118 2.65 -5.74 4.88
C ALA A 118 1.21 -5.58 4.38
N TYR A 119 0.60 -4.48 4.72
CA TYR A 119 -0.60 -3.96 4.10
C TYR A 119 -0.30 -2.57 3.58
#